data_e7eb32590e6dc698f93819c6b8e0e2ec
#
_entry.id   e7eb32590e6dc698f93819c6b8e0e2ec
#
_cell.length_a   1.000
_cell.length_b   1.000
_cell.length_c   1.000
_cell.angle_alpha   90.00
_cell.angle_beta   90.00
_cell.angle_gamma   90.00
#
_symmetry.space_group_name_H-M   'P 1'
#
loop_
_entity.id
_entity.type
_entity.pdbx_description
1 polymer ?
#
loop_
_entity_poly.entity_id
_entity_poly.type
_entity_poly.pdbx_seq_one_letter_code
_entity_poly.pdbx_strand_id
1 'polypeptide(L)'
;MSERLNILGVGIDRVTASEALNRIAEFIADNKIDGKYDVYSKQPITNTQYSFIPAGETVYTIGVSATYIVSNSLSEEVVYNITKAMWESKGSIGHAVESTMDTAYALVTIGNVPVHPGAAKYYEELGITVENVAEI
;
A
#
# COMPACT_ATOMS: atom_id res chain seq x y z
N MET A 1 -15.48 30.05 4.26
CA MET A 1 -16.50 28.99 4.00
C MET A 1 -15.77 27.65 4.28
N SER A 2 -16.05 26.97 5.38
CA SER A 2 -15.38 25.71 5.68
C SER A 2 -15.98 24.65 4.74
N GLU A 3 -15.15 24.10 3.86
CA GLU A 3 -15.54 22.96 3.04
C GLU A 3 -15.70 21.74 3.95
N ARG A 4 -16.91 21.26 4.07
CA ARG A 4 -17.20 20.03 4.81
C ARG A 4 -16.90 18.82 3.92
N LEU A 5 -15.94 18.03 4.31
CA LEU A 5 -15.71 16.70 3.75
C LEU A 5 -16.74 15.71 4.32
N ASN A 6 -17.50 15.10 3.43
CA ASN A 6 -18.48 14.07 3.80
C ASN A 6 -17.77 12.70 3.81
N ILE A 7 -17.03 12.40 4.88
CA ILE A 7 -16.39 11.10 5.06
C ILE A 7 -17.40 10.21 5.78
N LEU A 8 -17.76 9.08 5.18
CA LEU A 8 -18.71 8.09 5.72
C LEU A 8 -20.11 8.67 6.02
N GLY A 9 -20.55 9.68 5.30
CA GLY A 9 -21.86 10.29 5.50
C GLY A 9 -21.96 11.19 6.74
N VAL A 10 -20.86 11.46 7.42
CA VAL A 10 -20.77 12.38 8.56
C VAL A 10 -20.12 13.67 8.09
N GLY A 11 -20.83 14.80 8.21
CA GLY A 11 -20.29 16.12 7.87
C GLY A 11 -19.26 16.58 8.90
N ILE A 12 -17.98 16.29 8.64
CA ILE A 12 -16.86 16.75 9.46
C ILE A 12 -16.13 17.84 8.66
N ASP A 13 -15.64 18.89 9.32
CA ASP A 13 -14.77 19.83 8.62
C ASP A 13 -13.42 19.18 8.27
N ARG A 14 -12.73 19.75 7.28
CA ARG A 14 -11.52 19.16 6.71
C ARG A 14 -10.39 19.00 7.73
N VAL A 15 -10.23 19.95 8.63
CA VAL A 15 -9.17 19.93 9.64
C VAL A 15 -9.42 18.79 10.63
N THR A 16 -10.64 18.74 11.17
CA THR A 16 -11.06 17.68 12.10
C THR A 16 -10.95 16.29 11.47
N ALA A 17 -11.33 16.15 10.20
CA ALA A 17 -11.18 14.89 9.48
C ALA A 17 -9.72 14.49 9.32
N SER A 18 -8.84 15.40 8.97
CA SER A 18 -7.40 15.15 8.85
C SER A 18 -6.78 14.75 10.18
N GLU A 19 -7.13 15.43 11.26
CA GLU A 19 -6.65 15.09 12.61
C GLU A 19 -7.14 13.71 13.05
N ALA A 20 -8.39 13.39 12.80
CA ALA A 20 -8.95 12.08 13.13
C ALA A 20 -8.25 10.96 12.36
N LEU A 21 -8.01 11.14 11.06
CA LEU A 21 -7.28 10.17 10.23
C LEU A 21 -5.82 10.02 10.65
N ASN A 22 -5.15 11.10 11.04
CA ASN A 22 -3.80 11.03 11.59
C ASN A 22 -3.77 10.19 12.87
N ARG A 23 -4.68 10.44 13.81
CA ARG A 23 -4.78 9.65 15.06
C ARG A 23 -5.07 8.18 14.81
N ILE A 24 -5.95 7.87 13.85
CA ILE A 24 -6.23 6.49 13.46
C ILE A 24 -4.98 5.84 12.85
N ALA A 25 -4.26 6.54 11.98
CA ALA A 25 -3.05 6.02 11.37
C ALA A 25 -1.93 5.79 12.40
N GLU A 26 -1.78 6.69 13.36
CA GLU A 26 -0.85 6.53 14.49
C GLU A 26 -1.25 5.34 15.36
N PHE A 27 -2.52 5.23 15.74
CA PHE A 27 -3.03 4.10 16.51
C PHE A 27 -2.76 2.76 15.82
N ILE A 28 -3.00 2.67 14.51
CA ILE A 28 -2.72 1.46 13.73
C ILE A 28 -1.22 1.16 13.73
N ALA A 29 -0.37 2.16 13.53
CA ALA A 29 1.07 1.99 13.55
C ALA A 29 1.59 1.50 14.91
N ASP A 30 1.07 2.07 16.00
CA ASP A 30 1.46 1.71 17.36
C ASP A 30 0.96 0.33 17.80
N ASN A 31 -0.14 -0.15 17.22
CA ASN A 31 -0.77 -1.42 17.57
C ASN A 31 -0.51 -2.56 16.56
N LYS A 32 0.47 -2.41 15.70
CA LYS A 32 0.90 -3.47 14.77
C LYS A 32 1.47 -4.72 15.46
N ILE A 33 1.89 -4.58 16.72
CA ILE A 33 2.53 -5.65 17.51
C ILE A 33 1.71 -6.93 17.57
N ASP A 34 0.38 -6.82 17.54
CA ASP A 34 -0.52 -7.98 17.59
C ASP A 34 -0.83 -8.58 16.21
N GLY A 35 -0.23 -8.08 15.13
CA GLY A 35 -0.50 -8.51 13.75
C GLY A 35 -1.92 -8.21 13.27
N LYS A 36 -2.74 -7.56 14.10
CA LYS A 36 -4.17 -7.35 13.81
C LYS A 36 -4.42 -6.23 12.80
N TYR A 37 -3.52 -5.24 12.78
CA TYR A 37 -3.65 -4.03 11.95
C TYR A 37 -2.49 -3.82 10.99
N ASP A 38 -1.62 -4.80 10.84
CA ASP A 38 -0.40 -4.75 10.03
C ASP A 38 -0.67 -4.66 8.52
N VAL A 39 -1.91 -4.98 8.11
CA VAL A 39 -2.38 -4.80 6.72
C VAL A 39 -2.71 -3.35 6.35
N TYR A 40 -2.76 -2.46 7.34
CA TYR A 40 -3.03 -1.04 7.12
C TYR A 40 -1.76 -0.22 7.18
N SER A 41 -1.69 0.83 6.38
CA SER A 41 -0.60 1.80 6.39
C SER A 41 -1.12 3.23 6.32
N LYS A 42 -0.33 4.16 6.86
CA LYS A 42 -0.59 5.60 6.73
C LYS A 42 -0.26 6.03 5.31
N GLN A 43 -1.23 6.54 4.58
CA GLN A 43 -1.08 6.95 3.19
C GLN A 43 -1.20 8.47 3.05
N PRO A 44 -0.23 9.14 2.43
CA PRO A 44 -0.33 10.56 2.11
C PRO A 44 -1.22 10.77 0.89
N ILE A 45 -2.05 11.80 0.95
CA ILE A 45 -2.85 12.30 -0.16
C ILE A 45 -2.49 13.78 -0.36
N THR A 46 -2.13 14.14 -1.57
CA THR A 46 -1.70 15.49 -1.93
C THR A 46 -2.55 16.06 -3.06
N ASN A 47 -2.25 17.28 -3.45
CA ASN A 47 -2.91 17.93 -4.60
C ASN A 47 -2.61 17.24 -5.95
N THR A 48 -1.67 16.32 -6.03
CA THR A 48 -1.43 15.54 -7.24
C THR A 48 -2.51 14.48 -7.46
N GLN A 49 -3.11 13.97 -6.39
CA GLN A 49 -4.25 13.05 -6.46
C GLN A 49 -5.59 13.81 -6.50
N TYR A 50 -5.70 14.87 -5.71
CA TYR A 50 -6.95 15.63 -5.60
C TYR A 50 -6.68 17.13 -5.62
N SER A 51 -7.13 17.81 -6.67
CA SER A 51 -6.88 19.24 -6.92
C SER A 51 -7.48 20.20 -5.86
N PHE A 52 -8.42 19.72 -5.06
CA PHE A 52 -8.99 20.51 -3.96
C PHE A 52 -8.08 20.60 -2.73
N ILE A 53 -7.02 19.80 -2.66
CA ILE A 53 -6.00 19.90 -1.61
C ILE A 53 -5.06 21.04 -2.02
N PRO A 54 -4.81 22.05 -1.18
CA PRO A 54 -3.89 23.11 -1.50
C PRO A 54 -2.48 22.61 -1.78
N ALA A 55 -1.77 23.26 -2.69
CA ALA A 55 -0.39 22.94 -2.99
C ALA A 55 0.49 23.04 -1.73
N GLY A 56 1.28 22.02 -1.48
CA GLY A 56 2.14 21.94 -0.29
C GLY A 56 1.46 21.37 0.96
N GLU A 57 0.15 21.14 0.92
CA GLU A 57 -0.54 20.43 1.99
C GLU A 57 -0.61 18.92 1.72
N THR A 58 -0.60 18.15 2.81
CA THR A 58 -0.78 16.69 2.79
C THR A 58 -1.87 16.30 3.77
N VAL A 59 -2.83 15.54 3.30
CA VAL A 59 -3.85 14.89 4.12
C VAL A 59 -3.46 13.42 4.25
N TYR A 60 -3.53 12.86 5.44
CA TYR A 60 -3.25 11.46 5.65
C TYR A 60 -4.53 10.64 5.77
N THR A 61 -4.47 9.42 5.23
CA THR A 61 -5.52 8.43 5.38
C THR A 61 -4.90 7.07 5.72
N ILE A 62 -5.74 6.10 6.01
CA ILE A 62 -5.34 4.70 6.09
C ILE A 62 -5.59 4.04 4.74
N GLY A 63 -4.68 3.19 4.33
CA GLY A 63 -4.77 2.44 3.09
C GLY A 63 -4.36 0.99 3.26
N VAL A 64 -4.74 0.19 2.28
CA VAL A 64 -4.30 -1.20 2.10
C VAL A 64 -3.72 -1.34 0.71
N SER A 65 -2.73 -2.21 0.55
CA SER A 65 -2.19 -2.50 -0.76
C SER A 65 -3.06 -3.51 -1.50
N ALA A 66 -3.23 -3.31 -2.80
CA ALA A 66 -3.72 -4.36 -3.67
C ALA A 66 -2.61 -5.42 -3.81
N THR A 67 -2.96 -6.68 -3.58
CA THR A 67 -2.00 -7.78 -3.54
C THR A 67 -2.41 -8.87 -4.52
N TYR A 68 -1.46 -9.38 -5.29
CA TYR A 68 -1.67 -10.57 -6.12
C TYR A 68 -1.41 -11.83 -5.29
N ILE A 69 -2.36 -12.75 -5.32
CA ILE A 69 -2.25 -14.04 -4.66
C ILE A 69 -2.04 -15.10 -5.73
N VAL A 70 -1.07 -15.96 -5.53
CA VAL A 70 -0.72 -17.06 -6.42
C VAL A 70 -0.75 -18.39 -5.67
N SER A 71 -0.95 -19.48 -6.41
CA SER A 71 -0.88 -20.82 -5.82
C SER A 71 0.57 -21.21 -5.55
N ASN A 72 0.83 -21.87 -4.42
CA ASN A 72 2.13 -22.48 -4.10
C ASN A 72 2.54 -23.60 -5.09
N SER A 73 1.61 -24.08 -5.92
CA SER A 73 1.91 -25.08 -6.95
C SER A 73 2.56 -24.50 -8.21
N LEU A 74 2.61 -23.18 -8.34
CA LEU A 74 3.35 -22.54 -9.42
C LEU A 74 4.86 -22.67 -9.18
N SER A 75 5.64 -22.83 -10.26
CA SER A 75 7.08 -22.88 -10.13
C SER A 75 7.66 -21.50 -9.79
N GLU A 76 8.80 -21.50 -9.10
CA GLU A 76 9.54 -20.26 -8.80
C GLU A 76 9.80 -19.43 -10.06
N GLU A 77 10.18 -20.08 -11.17
CA GLU A 77 10.46 -19.39 -12.43
C GLU A 77 9.24 -18.63 -12.96
N VAL A 78 8.07 -19.26 -12.92
CA VAL A 78 6.83 -18.63 -13.38
C VAL A 78 6.49 -17.42 -12.52
N VAL A 79 6.51 -17.56 -11.20
CA VAL A 79 6.15 -16.46 -10.30
C VAL A 79 7.20 -15.35 -10.32
N TYR A 80 8.49 -15.69 -10.44
CA TYR A 80 9.55 -14.72 -10.65
C TYR A 80 9.30 -13.88 -11.91
N ASN A 81 9.00 -14.53 -13.04
CA ASN A 81 8.77 -13.85 -14.30
C ASN A 81 7.49 -12.98 -14.26
N ILE A 82 6.43 -13.42 -13.59
CA ILE A 82 5.22 -12.62 -13.39
C ILE A 82 5.55 -11.37 -12.57
N THR A 83 6.22 -11.53 -11.43
CA THR A 83 6.59 -10.42 -10.55
C THR A 83 7.47 -9.41 -11.27
N LYS A 84 8.49 -9.89 -11.96
CA LYS A 84 9.39 -9.08 -12.76
C LYS A 84 8.64 -8.30 -13.85
N ALA A 85 7.82 -8.99 -14.64
CA ALA A 85 7.05 -8.35 -15.70
C ALA A 85 6.13 -7.25 -15.18
N MET A 86 5.49 -7.45 -14.03
CA MET A 86 4.62 -6.45 -13.42
C MET A 86 5.38 -5.17 -13.05
N TRP A 87 6.55 -5.30 -12.44
CA TRP A 87 7.35 -4.14 -12.02
C TRP A 87 8.05 -3.45 -13.20
N GLU A 88 8.61 -4.21 -14.13
CA GLU A 88 9.28 -3.67 -15.31
C GLU A 88 8.32 -3.04 -16.32
N SER A 89 7.05 -3.46 -16.31
CA SER A 89 6.01 -2.87 -17.16
C SER A 89 5.35 -1.62 -16.55
N LYS A 90 5.79 -1.18 -15.38
CA LYS A 90 5.34 0.10 -14.82
C LYS A 90 5.63 1.22 -15.81
N GLY A 91 4.64 2.05 -16.10
CA GLY A 91 4.70 3.07 -17.15
C GLY A 91 4.01 2.66 -18.45
N SER A 92 3.64 1.38 -18.61
CA SER A 92 2.99 0.86 -19.82
C SER A 92 1.64 0.16 -19.58
N ILE A 93 1.24 -0.01 -18.32
CA ILE A 93 -0.03 -0.68 -17.94
C ILE A 93 -1.23 0.18 -18.33
N GLY A 94 -1.08 1.51 -18.30
CA GLY A 94 -2.13 2.46 -18.70
C GLY A 94 -3.30 2.57 -17.72
N HIS A 95 -3.15 2.08 -16.49
CA HIS A 95 -4.16 2.16 -15.44
C HIS A 95 -3.78 3.17 -14.37
N ALA A 96 -4.76 3.90 -13.82
CA ALA A 96 -4.51 4.93 -12.82
C ALA A 96 -3.76 4.43 -11.57
N VAL A 97 -3.98 3.18 -11.17
CA VAL A 97 -3.29 2.53 -10.04
C VAL A 97 -1.78 2.41 -10.27
N GLU A 98 -1.33 2.39 -11.52
CA GLU A 98 0.08 2.28 -11.85
C GLU A 98 0.95 3.36 -11.20
N SER A 99 0.43 4.58 -11.09
CA SER A 99 1.11 5.69 -10.43
C SER A 99 1.36 5.45 -8.94
N THR A 100 0.61 4.55 -8.32
CA THR A 100 0.72 4.19 -6.90
C THR A 100 1.61 2.97 -6.66
N MET A 101 2.07 2.28 -7.71
CA MET A 101 3.00 1.18 -7.57
C MET A 101 4.35 1.69 -7.08
N ASP A 102 4.75 1.25 -5.89
CA ASP A 102 6.01 1.60 -5.28
C ASP A 102 6.60 0.37 -4.58
N THR A 103 7.84 0.04 -4.93
CA THR A 103 8.56 -1.10 -4.34
C THR A 103 8.79 -0.93 -2.85
N ALA A 104 8.88 0.30 -2.35
CA ALA A 104 9.00 0.57 -0.91
C ALA A 104 7.77 0.09 -0.11
N TYR A 105 6.63 -0.05 -0.76
CA TYR A 105 5.38 -0.50 -0.13
C TYR A 105 4.98 -1.92 -0.51
N ALA A 106 5.72 -2.57 -1.40
CA ALA A 106 5.35 -3.86 -1.99
C ALA A 106 5.05 -4.96 -0.94
N LEU A 107 5.76 -4.95 0.19
CA LEU A 107 5.63 -5.96 1.24
C LEU A 107 5.08 -5.41 2.57
N VAL A 108 4.80 -4.11 2.64
CA VAL A 108 4.46 -3.44 3.92
C VAL A 108 3.09 -3.86 4.46
N THR A 109 2.14 -4.18 3.58
CA THR A 109 0.74 -4.41 3.96
C THR A 109 0.22 -5.80 3.59
N ILE A 110 1.12 -6.75 3.35
CA ILE A 110 0.72 -8.13 3.08
C ILE A 110 0.37 -8.93 4.34
N GLY A 111 0.59 -8.35 5.53
CA GLY A 111 0.34 -9.01 6.81
C GLY A 111 1.19 -10.28 6.97
N ASN A 112 0.56 -11.34 7.47
CA ASN A 112 1.20 -12.63 7.67
C ASN A 112 1.15 -13.55 6.44
N VAL A 113 0.75 -13.05 5.27
CA VAL A 113 0.73 -13.85 4.04
C VAL A 113 2.16 -14.07 3.57
N PRO A 114 2.62 -15.32 3.45
CA PRO A 114 3.99 -15.59 3.01
C PRO A 114 4.18 -15.24 1.54
N VAL A 115 5.35 -14.73 1.22
CA VAL A 115 5.72 -14.37 -0.16
C VAL A 115 6.16 -15.63 -0.88
N HIS A 116 5.66 -15.86 -2.10
CA HIS A 116 6.11 -16.98 -2.93
C HIS A 116 7.61 -16.86 -3.25
N PRO A 117 8.40 -17.96 -3.20
CA PRO A 117 9.86 -17.91 -3.40
C PRO A 117 10.28 -17.22 -4.71
N GLY A 118 9.55 -17.44 -5.79
CA GLY A 118 9.80 -16.75 -7.06
C GLY A 118 9.65 -15.22 -6.96
N ALA A 119 8.65 -14.74 -6.22
CA ALA A 119 8.49 -13.31 -5.99
C ALA A 119 9.57 -12.76 -5.05
N ALA A 120 9.88 -13.49 -3.98
CA ALA A 120 10.94 -13.15 -3.02
C ALA A 120 12.27 -12.94 -3.75
N LYS A 121 12.65 -13.85 -4.63
CA LYS A 121 13.87 -13.76 -5.43
C LYS A 121 13.95 -12.45 -6.23
N TYR A 122 12.87 -12.02 -6.87
CA TYR A 122 12.86 -10.76 -7.60
C TYR A 122 12.96 -9.54 -6.66
N TYR A 123 12.28 -9.55 -5.53
CA TYR A 123 12.40 -8.46 -4.55
C TYR A 123 13.81 -8.37 -3.96
N GLU A 124 14.47 -9.48 -3.71
CA GLU A 124 15.87 -9.51 -3.26
C GLU A 124 16.83 -8.92 -4.31
N GLU A 125 16.61 -9.16 -5.60
CA GLU A 125 17.37 -8.51 -6.69
C GLU A 125 17.20 -6.98 -6.68
N LEU A 126 16.05 -6.48 -6.20
CA LEU A 126 15.82 -5.04 -5.98
C LEU A 126 16.36 -4.51 -4.64
N GLY A 127 17.02 -5.37 -3.85
CA GLY A 127 17.55 -5.01 -2.53
C GLY A 127 16.51 -4.96 -1.42
N ILE A 128 15.33 -5.56 -1.63
CA ILE A 128 14.26 -5.63 -0.65
C ILE A 128 14.36 -6.96 0.10
N THR A 129 14.56 -6.91 1.41
CA THR A 129 14.59 -8.11 2.25
C THR A 129 13.18 -8.68 2.42
N VAL A 130 13.04 -9.99 2.20
CA VAL A 130 11.78 -10.73 2.37
C VAL A 130 11.91 -11.67 3.57
N GLU A 131 11.24 -11.33 4.67
CA GLU A 131 11.39 -12.10 5.93
C GLU A 131 10.49 -13.35 5.98
N ASN A 132 9.33 -13.31 5.32
CA ASN A 132 8.33 -14.37 5.35
C ASN A 132 8.15 -14.97 3.95
N VAL A 133 8.93 -15.99 3.64
CA VAL A 133 8.87 -16.72 2.36
C VAL A 133 8.10 -18.02 2.53
N ALA A 134 7.22 -18.34 1.59
CA ALA A 134 6.46 -19.58 1.61
C ALA A 134 7.38 -20.81 1.46
N GLU A 135 7.11 -21.85 2.21
CA GLU A 135 7.66 -23.19 1.97
C GLU A 135 6.83 -23.88 0.86
N ILE A 136 7.48 -24.30 -0.22
CA ILE A 136 6.85 -24.97 -1.37
C ILE A 136 7.56 -26.26 -1.70
#